data_a659a7853772aceaf7be4a8a86ad7552
#
_entry.id   a659a7853772aceaf7be4a8a86ad7552
#
_cell.length_a   1.000
_cell.length_b   1.000
_cell.length_c   1.000
_cell.angle_alpha   90.00
_cell.angle_beta   90.00
_cell.angle_gamma   90.00
#
_symmetry.space_group_name_H-M   'P 1'
#
loop_
_entity.id
_entity.type
_entity.pdbx_description
1 polymer ?
#
loop_
_entity_poly.entity_id
_entity_poly.type
_entity_poly.pdbx_seq_one_letter_code
_entity_poly.pdbx_strand_id
1 'polypeptide(L)'
;MAKLEMRGLDEYIKKLQDLGRSSTGTIKQAVYVGAGIVAAEIDAAIDQIPDNNGKFVPAELPIVGLSPAQKKGLHEGLGLTKMQDDDGFINTKVGFDGYNGVTTKKFPKGQPNALIARAVESGTSRRPKYRFVAKAISKARKKAEEAMAAEMDKVIKNIMEE
;
A
#
# COMPACT_ATOMS: atom_id res chain seq x y z
N MET A 1 -30.58 36.85 39.35
CA MET A 1 -29.78 35.73 38.85
C MET A 1 -29.09 36.20 37.58
N ALA A 2 -27.76 36.14 37.52
CA ALA A 2 -27.02 36.50 36.33
C ALA A 2 -27.10 35.32 35.33
N LYS A 3 -27.70 35.56 34.17
CA LYS A 3 -27.74 34.57 33.08
C LYS A 3 -26.48 34.73 32.24
N LEU A 4 -25.58 33.77 32.29
CA LEU A 4 -24.37 33.75 31.47
C LEU A 4 -24.74 33.14 30.09
N GLU A 5 -24.90 34.00 29.08
CA GLU A 5 -25.05 33.56 27.69
C GLU A 5 -23.66 33.50 27.05
N MET A 6 -23.15 32.30 26.79
CA MET A 6 -21.94 32.08 25.96
C MET A 6 -22.37 32.01 24.50
N ARG A 7 -22.18 33.06 23.73
CA ARG A 7 -22.44 33.09 22.30
C ARG A 7 -21.28 32.37 21.56
N GLY A 8 -21.61 31.58 20.60
CA GLY A 8 -20.63 30.83 19.78
C GLY A 8 -20.32 29.42 20.27
N LEU A 9 -20.75 29.02 21.48
CA LEU A 9 -20.54 27.67 21.98
C LEU A 9 -21.31 26.61 21.17
N ASP A 10 -22.56 26.95 20.81
CA ASP A 10 -23.41 26.03 20.04
C ASP A 10 -22.85 25.78 18.62
N GLU A 11 -22.31 26.84 18.00
CA GLU A 11 -21.65 26.71 16.69
C GLU A 11 -20.38 25.86 16.79
N TYR A 12 -19.58 26.09 17.82
CA TYR A 12 -18.38 25.26 18.06
C TYR A 12 -18.70 23.80 18.35
N ILE A 13 -19.74 23.54 19.18
CA ILE A 13 -20.22 22.17 19.45
C ILE A 13 -20.69 21.51 18.16
N LYS A 14 -21.41 22.23 17.28
CA LYS A 14 -21.83 21.71 15.97
C LYS A 14 -20.64 21.33 15.11
N LYS A 15 -19.63 22.18 14.98
CA LYS A 15 -18.40 21.91 14.25
C LYS A 15 -17.67 20.67 14.78
N LEU A 16 -17.58 20.50 16.10
CA LEU A 16 -17.02 19.30 16.71
C LEU A 16 -17.83 18.03 16.42
N GLN A 17 -19.16 18.14 16.40
CA GLN A 17 -20.03 17.01 16.04
C GLN A 17 -19.89 16.64 14.56
N ASP A 18 -19.78 17.62 13.66
CA ASP A 18 -19.57 17.39 12.23
C ASP A 18 -18.19 16.79 11.96
N LEU A 19 -17.16 17.22 12.68
CA LEU A 19 -15.84 16.59 12.67
C LEU A 19 -15.91 15.13 13.13
N GLY A 20 -16.63 14.86 14.21
CA GLY A 20 -16.84 13.49 14.71
C GLY A 20 -17.56 12.60 13.70
N ARG A 21 -18.57 13.11 13.00
CA ARG A 21 -19.31 12.37 11.96
C ARG A 21 -18.48 12.11 10.71
N SER A 22 -17.62 13.05 10.31
CA SER A 22 -16.77 12.93 9.13
C SER A 22 -15.47 12.16 9.40
N SER A 23 -15.13 11.91 10.67
CA SER A 23 -13.82 11.37 11.07
C SER A 23 -13.47 10.04 10.40
N THR A 24 -14.40 9.10 10.35
CA THR A 24 -14.17 7.77 9.71
C THR A 24 -13.89 7.92 8.22
N GLY A 25 -14.61 8.78 7.51
CA GLY A 25 -14.39 9.05 6.09
C GLY A 25 -13.01 9.68 5.84
N THR A 26 -12.66 10.66 6.65
CA THR A 26 -11.37 11.35 6.61
C THR A 26 -10.21 10.41 6.87
N ILE A 27 -10.31 9.55 7.88
CA ILE A 27 -9.30 8.55 8.19
C ILE A 27 -9.15 7.57 7.02
N LYS A 28 -10.25 7.09 6.43
CA LYS A 28 -10.21 6.21 5.24
C LYS A 28 -9.47 6.88 4.09
N GLN A 29 -9.73 8.14 3.83
CA GLN A 29 -9.07 8.89 2.77
C GLN A 29 -7.57 9.08 3.05
N ALA A 30 -7.20 9.48 4.25
CA ALA A 30 -5.80 9.62 4.66
C ALA A 30 -5.04 8.28 4.52
N VAL A 31 -5.61 7.18 5.03
CA VAL A 31 -5.02 5.84 4.90
C VAL A 31 -4.86 5.45 3.43
N TYR A 32 -5.83 5.76 2.57
CA TYR A 32 -5.76 5.46 1.14
C TYR A 32 -4.62 6.25 0.45
N VAL A 33 -4.47 7.54 0.77
CA VAL A 33 -3.38 8.38 0.26
C VAL A 33 -2.02 7.82 0.68
N GLY A 34 -1.85 7.49 1.95
CA GLY A 34 -0.61 6.88 2.46
C GLY A 34 -0.29 5.54 1.81
N ALA A 35 -1.29 4.67 1.68
CA ALA A 35 -1.14 3.37 1.02
C ALA A 35 -0.78 3.50 -0.47
N GLY A 36 -1.33 4.50 -1.17
CA GLY A 36 -0.99 4.81 -2.55
C GLY A 36 0.49 5.20 -2.73
N ILE A 37 1.04 5.97 -1.80
CA ILE A 37 2.47 6.34 -1.80
C ILE A 37 3.35 5.09 -1.60
N VAL A 38 2.97 4.20 -0.68
CA VAL A 38 3.68 2.94 -0.45
C VAL A 38 3.61 2.04 -1.68
N ALA A 39 2.43 1.91 -2.30
CA ALA A 39 2.25 1.12 -3.51
C ALA A 39 3.11 1.64 -4.67
N ALA A 40 3.14 2.96 -4.89
CA ALA A 40 3.98 3.58 -5.92
C ALA A 40 5.48 3.32 -5.70
N GLU A 41 5.95 3.34 -4.46
CA GLU A 41 7.36 3.04 -4.16
C GLU A 41 7.68 1.55 -4.34
N ILE A 42 6.72 0.65 -4.04
CA ILE A 42 6.87 -0.79 -4.32
C ILE A 42 6.91 -1.02 -5.83
N ASP A 43 6.06 -0.36 -6.59
CA ASP A 43 6.04 -0.44 -8.06
C ASP A 43 7.39 -0.02 -8.65
N ALA A 44 7.93 1.12 -8.24
CA ALA A 44 9.26 1.56 -8.65
C ALA A 44 10.39 0.60 -8.21
N ALA A 45 10.23 -0.09 -7.09
CA ALA A 45 11.20 -1.08 -6.62
C ALA A 45 11.20 -2.38 -7.44
N ILE A 46 10.09 -2.73 -8.11
CA ILE A 46 10.03 -3.88 -9.04
C ILE A 46 11.00 -3.66 -10.21
N ASP A 47 11.08 -2.44 -10.75
CA ASP A 47 12.00 -2.12 -11.85
C ASP A 47 13.48 -2.31 -11.48
N GLN A 48 13.81 -2.12 -10.21
CA GLN A 48 15.17 -2.29 -9.70
C GLN A 48 15.60 -3.75 -9.52
N ILE A 49 14.66 -4.70 -9.59
CA ILE A 49 14.99 -6.13 -9.52
C ILE A 49 15.71 -6.51 -10.82
N PRO A 50 16.88 -7.19 -10.75
CA PRO A 50 17.62 -7.60 -11.96
C PRO A 50 16.76 -8.40 -12.94
N ASP A 51 17.04 -8.26 -14.23
CA ASP A 51 16.42 -9.07 -15.28
C ASP A 51 17.23 -10.35 -15.52
N ASN A 52 16.52 -11.48 -15.62
CA ASN A 52 17.13 -12.74 -16.03
C ASN A 52 16.83 -13.09 -17.49
N ASN A 53 16.20 -12.19 -18.24
CA ASN A 53 15.82 -12.33 -19.65
C ASN A 53 15.03 -13.60 -19.98
N GLY A 54 14.38 -14.23 -18.99
CA GLY A 54 13.63 -15.49 -19.17
C GLY A 54 14.48 -16.71 -19.50
N LYS A 55 15.82 -16.64 -19.35
CA LYS A 55 16.72 -17.73 -19.63
C LYS A 55 16.47 -18.89 -18.67
N PHE A 56 16.60 -20.12 -19.22
CA PHE A 56 16.61 -21.33 -18.41
C PHE A 56 17.80 -21.30 -17.45
N VAL A 57 17.52 -21.54 -16.17
CA VAL A 57 18.56 -21.66 -15.14
C VAL A 57 18.64 -23.11 -14.69
N PRO A 58 19.75 -23.80 -14.90
CA PRO A 58 19.99 -25.17 -14.43
C PRO A 58 19.68 -25.33 -12.94
N ALA A 59 19.31 -26.55 -12.52
CA ALA A 59 18.86 -26.81 -11.15
C ALA A 59 19.92 -26.48 -10.08
N GLU A 60 21.19 -26.58 -10.44
CA GLU A 60 22.35 -26.37 -9.58
C GLU A 60 22.71 -24.89 -9.38
N LEU A 61 22.20 -24.01 -10.25
CA LEU A 61 22.53 -22.58 -10.21
C LEU A 61 21.44 -21.75 -9.53
N PRO A 62 21.82 -20.65 -8.85
CA PRO A 62 20.87 -19.74 -8.26
C PRO A 62 20.06 -18.97 -9.35
N ILE A 63 18.79 -18.76 -9.09
CA ILE A 63 17.92 -17.92 -9.93
C ILE A 63 18.10 -16.47 -9.49
N VAL A 64 18.77 -15.65 -10.27
CA VAL A 64 18.93 -14.22 -10.03
C VAL A 64 17.94 -13.43 -10.87
N GLY A 65 17.28 -12.46 -10.27
CA GLY A 65 16.35 -11.58 -10.97
C GLY A 65 15.01 -12.20 -11.36
N LEU A 66 14.29 -11.52 -12.22
CA LEU A 66 12.96 -11.88 -12.73
C LEU A 66 12.96 -11.91 -14.26
N SER A 67 12.10 -12.75 -14.85
CA SER A 67 11.81 -12.64 -16.27
C SER A 67 10.94 -11.41 -16.56
N PRO A 68 10.94 -10.88 -17.79
CA PRO A 68 10.07 -9.78 -18.19
C PRO A 68 8.60 -10.07 -17.92
N ALA A 69 8.14 -11.29 -18.16
CA ALA A 69 6.77 -11.71 -17.90
C ALA A 69 6.44 -11.72 -16.39
N GLN A 70 7.39 -12.10 -15.52
CA GLN A 70 7.22 -12.04 -14.08
C GLN A 70 7.18 -10.58 -13.57
N LYS A 71 8.06 -9.70 -14.05
CA LYS A 71 8.03 -8.27 -13.72
C LYS A 71 6.70 -7.64 -14.13
N LYS A 72 6.28 -7.87 -15.39
CA LYS A 72 4.98 -7.40 -15.89
C LYS A 72 3.84 -7.88 -15.00
N GLY A 73 3.83 -9.15 -14.62
CA GLY A 73 2.82 -9.70 -13.72
C GLY A 73 2.82 -9.04 -12.34
N LEU A 74 3.99 -8.69 -11.79
CA LEU A 74 4.07 -7.97 -10.52
C LEU A 74 3.52 -6.54 -10.64
N HIS A 75 3.82 -5.79 -11.70
CA HIS A 75 3.25 -4.47 -11.95
C HIS A 75 1.73 -4.52 -12.09
N GLU A 76 1.22 -5.44 -12.92
CA GLU A 76 -0.21 -5.59 -13.16
C GLU A 76 -0.98 -6.12 -11.93
N GLY A 77 -0.33 -6.93 -11.10
CA GLY A 77 -0.92 -7.53 -9.91
C GLY A 77 -0.79 -6.70 -8.64
N LEU A 78 0.00 -5.63 -8.64
CA LEU A 78 0.17 -4.77 -7.48
C LEU A 78 -1.10 -3.94 -7.26
N GLY A 79 -1.65 -4.00 -6.05
CA GLY A 79 -2.88 -3.29 -5.74
C GLY A 79 -3.11 -3.08 -4.25
N LEU A 80 -4.20 -2.35 -3.98
CA LEU A 80 -4.69 -2.09 -2.64
C LEU A 80 -5.96 -2.90 -2.40
N THR A 81 -6.10 -3.50 -1.22
CA THR A 81 -7.36 -4.10 -0.80
C THR A 81 -8.40 -3.03 -0.51
N LYS A 82 -9.68 -3.43 -0.49
CA LYS A 82 -10.74 -2.56 0.04
C LYS A 82 -10.39 -2.18 1.48
N MET A 83 -10.77 -0.94 1.86
CA MET A 83 -10.65 -0.49 3.24
C MET A 83 -11.39 -1.43 4.17
N GLN A 84 -10.73 -1.81 5.25
CA GLN A 84 -11.28 -2.60 6.34
C GLN A 84 -11.39 -1.72 7.59
N ASP A 85 -12.40 -2.01 8.37
CA ASP A 85 -12.63 -1.40 9.67
C ASP A 85 -12.70 -2.53 10.70
N ASP A 86 -11.63 -2.69 11.42
CA ASP A 86 -11.48 -3.71 12.44
C ASP A 86 -11.67 -3.05 13.82
N ASP A 87 -12.91 -2.94 14.28
CA ASP A 87 -13.30 -2.30 15.55
C ASP A 87 -12.77 -0.85 15.71
N GLY A 88 -12.91 -0.04 14.66
CA GLY A 88 -12.43 1.35 14.62
C GLY A 88 -10.98 1.50 14.14
N PHE A 89 -10.28 0.41 13.88
CA PHE A 89 -8.97 0.42 13.26
C PHE A 89 -9.10 0.34 11.74
N ILE A 90 -9.04 1.50 11.10
CA ILE A 90 -9.12 1.62 9.64
C ILE A 90 -7.80 1.19 9.02
N ASN A 91 -7.85 0.21 8.13
CA ASN A 91 -6.67 -0.29 7.44
C ASN A 91 -6.94 -0.70 5.99
N THR A 92 -5.88 -0.78 5.20
CA THR A 92 -5.84 -1.40 3.87
C THR A 92 -4.51 -2.14 3.72
N LYS A 93 -4.48 -3.10 2.80
CA LYS A 93 -3.28 -3.88 2.53
C LYS A 93 -2.79 -3.59 1.11
N VAL A 94 -1.49 -3.41 0.96
CA VAL A 94 -0.81 -3.39 -0.34
C VAL A 94 -0.32 -4.80 -0.63
N GLY A 95 -0.58 -5.32 -1.79
CA GLY A 95 -0.19 -6.69 -2.13
C GLY A 95 -0.24 -6.99 -3.61
N PHE A 96 0.04 -8.24 -3.93
CA PHE A 96 0.09 -8.74 -5.30
C PHE A 96 -1.02 -9.76 -5.51
N ASP A 97 -1.78 -9.62 -6.58
CA ASP A 97 -2.83 -10.53 -7.00
C ASP A 97 -2.60 -11.02 -8.43
N GLY A 98 -3.42 -11.97 -8.88
CA GLY A 98 -3.39 -12.51 -10.23
C GLY A 98 -2.20 -13.43 -10.52
N TYR A 99 -2.01 -13.66 -11.82
CA TYR A 99 -1.03 -14.60 -12.35
C TYR A 99 -0.21 -13.93 -13.46
N ASN A 100 1.08 -14.28 -13.58
CA ASN A 100 1.92 -13.87 -14.70
C ASN A 100 1.83 -14.88 -15.86
N GLY A 101 2.44 -14.51 -17.00
CA GLY A 101 2.41 -15.34 -18.19
C GLY A 101 3.38 -16.54 -18.20
N VAL A 102 4.08 -16.81 -17.09
CA VAL A 102 5.06 -17.92 -17.03
C VAL A 102 4.36 -19.20 -16.60
N THR A 103 4.21 -20.13 -17.51
CA THR A 103 3.60 -21.45 -17.25
C THR A 103 4.63 -22.48 -16.86
N THR A 104 4.28 -23.36 -15.95
CA THR A 104 5.10 -24.51 -15.52
C THR A 104 4.20 -25.73 -15.31
N LYS A 105 4.78 -26.92 -15.15
CA LYS A 105 4.01 -28.13 -14.82
C LYS A 105 3.14 -27.96 -13.58
N LYS A 106 3.63 -27.22 -12.58
CA LYS A 106 2.89 -26.92 -11.34
C LYS A 106 1.87 -25.79 -11.51
N PHE A 107 2.11 -24.85 -12.41
CA PHE A 107 1.27 -23.67 -12.65
C PHE A 107 0.93 -23.54 -14.14
N PRO A 108 0.03 -24.38 -14.67
CA PRO A 108 -0.30 -24.40 -16.09
C PRO A 108 -1.04 -23.15 -16.59
N LYS A 109 -1.65 -22.38 -15.67
CA LYS A 109 -2.33 -21.09 -15.95
C LYS A 109 -1.47 -19.86 -15.67
N GLY A 110 -0.18 -20.05 -15.42
CA GLY A 110 0.75 -18.99 -14.99
C GLY A 110 1.09 -19.07 -13.50
N GLN A 111 2.20 -18.46 -13.11
CA GLN A 111 2.63 -18.43 -11.72
C GLN A 111 1.86 -17.34 -10.95
N PRO A 112 1.40 -17.59 -9.70
CA PRO A 112 0.80 -16.55 -8.88
C PRO A 112 1.78 -15.40 -8.60
N ASN A 113 1.37 -14.17 -8.83
CA ASN A 113 2.21 -12.98 -8.59
C ASN A 113 2.64 -12.87 -7.11
N ALA A 114 1.74 -13.16 -6.18
CA ALA A 114 2.05 -13.19 -4.74
C ALA A 114 3.16 -14.20 -4.38
N LEU A 115 3.19 -15.35 -5.05
CA LEU A 115 4.25 -16.35 -4.85
C LEU A 115 5.61 -15.83 -5.32
N ILE A 116 5.64 -15.19 -6.50
CA ILE A 116 6.86 -14.60 -7.06
C ILE A 116 7.36 -13.45 -6.18
N ALA A 117 6.47 -12.54 -5.78
CA ALA A 117 6.81 -11.44 -4.86
C ALA A 117 7.43 -11.96 -3.56
N ARG A 118 6.81 -12.98 -2.93
CA ARG A 118 7.34 -13.61 -1.72
C ARG A 118 8.70 -14.27 -1.94
N ALA A 119 8.87 -14.96 -3.07
CA ALA A 119 10.14 -15.63 -3.40
C ALA A 119 11.29 -14.64 -3.60
N VAL A 120 11.01 -13.45 -4.16
CA VAL A 120 12.00 -12.37 -4.31
C VAL A 120 12.26 -11.66 -3.00
N GLU A 121 11.22 -11.37 -2.24
CA GLU A 121 11.32 -10.66 -0.96
C GLU A 121 12.11 -11.45 0.08
N SER A 122 11.72 -12.71 0.30
CA SER A 122 12.26 -13.55 1.37
C SER A 122 13.39 -14.48 0.93
N GLY A 123 13.56 -14.66 -0.40
CA GLY A 123 14.45 -15.66 -0.95
C GLY A 123 13.87 -17.07 -0.88
N THR A 124 14.54 -18.00 -1.55
CA THR A 124 14.28 -19.44 -1.54
C THR A 124 15.61 -20.18 -1.55
N SER A 125 15.61 -21.52 -1.47
CA SER A 125 16.83 -22.32 -1.61
C SER A 125 17.63 -22.04 -2.90
N ARG A 126 16.95 -21.56 -3.96
CA ARG A 126 17.56 -21.26 -5.25
C ARG A 126 17.59 -19.77 -5.60
N ARG A 127 16.91 -18.91 -4.85
CA ARG A 127 16.81 -17.50 -5.14
C ARG A 127 17.36 -16.69 -3.96
N PRO A 128 18.33 -15.81 -4.18
CA PRO A 128 18.83 -14.92 -3.13
C PRO A 128 17.72 -13.94 -2.72
N LYS A 129 17.74 -13.54 -1.48
CA LYS A 129 16.80 -12.58 -0.87
C LYS A 129 17.10 -11.16 -1.37
N TYR A 130 16.09 -10.49 -1.94
CA TYR A 130 16.25 -9.14 -2.47
C TYR A 130 15.64 -8.04 -1.57
N ARG A 131 14.56 -8.35 -0.82
CA ARG A 131 13.88 -7.45 0.12
C ARG A 131 13.36 -6.16 -0.53
N PHE A 132 12.81 -6.22 -1.72
CA PHE A 132 12.36 -5.03 -2.45
C PHE A 132 11.18 -4.33 -1.78
N VAL A 133 10.22 -5.09 -1.24
CA VAL A 133 9.06 -4.55 -0.52
C VAL A 133 9.49 -3.87 0.78
N ALA A 134 10.33 -4.53 1.59
CA ALA A 134 10.80 -3.96 2.85
C ALA A 134 11.59 -2.66 2.64
N LYS A 135 12.43 -2.60 1.60
CA LYS A 135 13.19 -1.39 1.24
C LYS A 135 12.26 -0.26 0.78
N ALA A 136 11.27 -0.58 -0.07
CA ALA A 136 10.29 0.39 -0.56
C ALA A 136 9.45 0.98 0.59
N ILE A 137 8.93 0.13 1.48
CA ILE A 137 8.18 0.57 2.67
C ILE A 137 9.04 1.50 3.54
N SER A 138 10.30 1.12 3.80
CA SER A 138 11.21 1.92 4.61
C SER A 138 11.45 3.31 4.00
N LYS A 139 11.59 3.38 2.68
CA LYS A 139 11.79 4.62 1.92
C LYS A 139 10.51 5.47 1.86
N ALA A 140 9.34 4.85 1.70
CA ALA A 140 8.06 5.53 1.56
C ALA A 140 7.50 6.05 2.90
N ARG A 141 7.86 5.44 4.03
CA ARG A 141 7.21 5.64 5.34
C ARG A 141 7.01 7.10 5.69
N LYS A 142 8.08 7.88 5.74
CA LYS A 142 8.01 9.29 6.16
C LYS A 142 7.08 10.11 5.25
N LYS A 143 7.21 9.94 3.94
CA LYS A 143 6.37 10.63 2.94
C LYS A 143 4.91 10.22 3.05
N ALA A 144 4.63 8.95 3.31
CA ALA A 144 3.28 8.46 3.50
C ALA A 144 2.65 9.03 4.79
N GLU A 145 3.38 9.03 5.90
CA GLU A 145 2.94 9.61 7.17
C GLU A 145 2.66 11.12 7.04
N GLU A 146 3.53 11.88 6.40
CA GLU A 146 3.35 13.32 6.14
C GLU A 146 2.13 13.59 5.24
N ALA A 147 1.92 12.80 4.20
CA ALA A 147 0.77 12.93 3.32
C ALA A 147 -0.55 12.57 4.01
N MET A 148 -0.55 11.55 4.87
CA MET A 148 -1.72 11.20 5.68
C MET A 148 -2.07 12.32 6.66
N ALA A 149 -1.09 12.91 7.34
CA ALA A 149 -1.29 14.03 8.25
C ALA A 149 -1.84 15.26 7.51
N ALA A 150 -1.25 15.61 6.36
CA ALA A 150 -1.71 16.73 5.56
C ALA A 150 -3.15 16.56 5.05
N GLU A 151 -3.56 15.35 4.68
CA GLU A 151 -4.94 15.08 4.26
C GLU A 151 -5.92 15.20 5.43
N MET A 152 -5.55 14.77 6.63
CA MET A 152 -6.37 14.99 7.83
C MET A 152 -6.47 16.46 8.20
N ASP A 153 -5.36 17.19 8.22
CA ASP A 153 -5.32 18.62 8.55
C ASP A 153 -6.18 19.43 7.59
N LYS A 154 -6.17 19.14 6.31
CA LYS A 154 -7.01 19.77 5.29
C LYS A 154 -8.49 19.62 5.59
N VAL A 155 -8.95 18.45 5.99
CA VAL A 155 -10.38 18.22 6.30
C VAL A 155 -10.75 18.90 7.60
N ILE A 156 -9.90 18.83 8.64
CA ILE A 156 -10.12 19.52 9.92
C ILE A 156 -10.24 21.01 9.67
N LYS A 157 -9.32 21.59 8.91
CA LYS A 157 -9.33 23.02 8.58
C LYS A 157 -10.61 23.44 7.86
N ASN A 158 -11.05 22.68 6.85
CA ASN A 158 -12.28 22.99 6.14
C ASN A 158 -13.51 23.02 7.08
N ILE A 159 -13.64 22.02 7.96
CA ILE A 159 -14.77 21.96 8.93
C ILE A 159 -14.72 23.11 9.96
N MET A 160 -13.53 23.52 10.35
CA MET A 160 -13.38 24.58 11.36
C MET A 160 -13.51 26.00 10.79
N GLU A 161 -13.24 26.18 9.49
CA GLU A 161 -13.34 27.49 8.81
C GLU A 161 -14.73 27.77 8.19
N GLU A 162 -15.58 26.73 7.98
CA GLU A 162 -17.00 26.88 7.62
C GLU A 162 -17.85 27.27 8.85
#